data_10c88eb3c1da413b50eb5c8ca530472c
#
_entry.id   10c88eb3c1da413b50eb5c8ca530472c
#
_cell.length_a   1.000
_cell.length_b   1.000
_cell.length_c   1.000
_cell.angle_alpha   90.00
_cell.angle_beta   90.00
_cell.angle_gamma   90.00
#
_symmetry.space_group_name_H-M   'P 1'
#
loop_
_entity.id
_entity.type
_entity.pdbx_description
1 polymer ?
#
loop_
_entity_poly.entity_id
_entity_poly.type
_entity_poly.pdbx_seq_one_letter_code
_entity_poly.pdbx_strand_id
1 'polypeptide(L)' 'MSEQTLETLLDEKELSRLFRVSIGTLRFWRTIGRGPRYRKVGQLVRYAPSDVHEWLNRRPTGGEVVAEAGVAR' A
#
# COMPACT_ATOMS: atom_id res chain seq x y z
N MET A 1 -23.25 12.46 4.87
CA MET A 1 -22.99 11.99 4.91
C MET A 1 -22.46 11.37 4.59
N SER A 2 -22.11 11.22 4.55
CA SER A 2 -21.58 10.67 4.13
C SER A 2 -21.50 9.67 4.17
N GLU A 3 -21.45 9.18 3.72
CA GLU A 3 -21.42 8.19 3.60
C GLU A 3 -20.27 7.73 3.53
N GLN A 4 -19.60 7.43 4.19
CA GLN A 4 -18.49 6.86 4.10
C GLN A 4 -18.70 5.46 4.11
N THR A 5 -18.20 4.73 3.21
CA THR A 5 -18.28 3.33 3.13
C THR A 5 -17.16 2.77 3.90
N LEU A 6 -17.38 1.84 4.75
CA LEU A 6 -16.29 1.23 5.49
C LEU A 6 -15.61 0.21 4.61
N GLU A 7 -14.32 0.29 4.51
CA GLU A 7 -13.55 -0.63 3.71
C GLU A 7 -13.18 -1.83 4.54
N THR A 8 -13.04 -2.96 3.92
CA THR A 8 -12.49 -4.13 4.58
C THR A 8 -11.01 -3.91 4.72
N LEU A 9 -10.52 -3.92 5.92
CA LEU A 9 -9.10 -3.69 6.16
C LEU A 9 -8.29 -4.94 5.89
N LEU A 10 -7.05 -4.75 5.48
CA LEU A 10 -6.16 -5.86 5.19
C LEU A 10 -5.20 -6.05 6.34
N ASP A 11 -4.88 -7.28 6.65
CA ASP A 11 -3.84 -7.53 7.65
C ASP A 11 -2.52 -7.67 6.93
N GLU A 12 -1.44 -7.84 7.68
CA GLU A 12 -0.12 -7.87 7.06
C GLU A 12 0.07 -9.11 6.20
N LYS A 13 -0.59 -10.21 6.51
CA LYS A 13 -0.45 -11.37 5.66
C LYS A 13 -1.10 -11.14 4.32
N GLU A 14 -2.27 -10.52 4.32
CA GLU A 14 -2.96 -10.23 3.09
C GLU A 14 -2.17 -9.22 2.24
N LEU A 15 -1.63 -8.20 2.88
CA LEU A 15 -0.87 -7.21 2.15
C LEU A 15 0.42 -7.81 1.61
N SER A 16 1.04 -8.69 2.39
CA SER A 16 2.24 -9.38 1.95
C SER A 16 1.94 -10.15 0.67
N ARG A 17 0.81 -10.81 0.60
CA ARG A 17 0.46 -11.56 -0.59
C ARG A 17 0.14 -10.66 -1.76
N LEU A 18 -0.55 -9.54 -1.50
CA LEU A 18 -0.88 -8.63 -2.57
C LEU A 18 0.37 -7.99 -3.17
N PHE A 19 1.29 -7.58 -2.33
CA PHE A 19 2.51 -6.95 -2.80
C PHE A 19 3.58 -7.96 -3.18
N ARG A 20 3.41 -9.19 -2.77
CA ARG A 20 4.42 -10.22 -2.99
C ARG A 20 5.73 -9.84 -2.33
N VAL A 21 5.65 -9.33 -1.13
CA VAL A 21 6.84 -9.06 -0.33
C VAL A 21 6.65 -9.77 0.99
N SER A 22 7.71 -10.01 1.70
CA SER A 22 7.61 -10.76 2.94
C SER A 22 6.98 -9.90 4.04
N ILE A 23 6.40 -10.56 5.02
CA ILE A 23 5.86 -9.87 6.17
C ILE A 23 6.99 -9.11 6.87
N GLY A 24 8.18 -9.69 6.90
CA GLY A 24 9.33 -9.00 7.48
C GLY A 24 9.62 -7.69 6.81
N THR A 25 9.46 -7.63 5.49
CA THR A 25 9.65 -6.38 4.77
C THR A 25 8.61 -5.34 5.20
N LEU A 26 7.37 -5.76 5.35
CA LEU A 26 6.34 -4.81 5.78
C LEU A 26 6.63 -4.30 7.18
N ARG A 27 7.07 -5.17 8.06
CA ARG A 27 7.40 -4.77 9.42
C ARG A 27 8.58 -3.83 9.45
N PHE A 28 9.57 -4.10 8.62
CA PHE A 28 10.74 -3.25 8.54
C PHE A 28 10.33 -1.87 8.05
N TRP A 29 9.48 -1.80 7.04
CA TRP A 29 9.01 -0.51 6.54
C TRP A 29 8.31 0.28 7.64
N ARG A 30 7.49 -0.38 8.45
CA ARG A 30 6.82 0.32 9.55
C ARG A 30 7.83 0.86 10.53
N THR A 31 8.88 0.10 10.78
CA THR A 31 9.90 0.52 11.72
C THR A 31 10.62 1.79 11.24
N ILE A 32 10.86 1.89 9.95
CA ILE A 32 11.59 3.04 9.44
C ILE A 32 10.67 4.12 8.87
N GLY A 33 9.38 4.00 9.11
CA GLY A 33 8.45 5.02 8.64
C GLY A 33 8.21 5.04 7.16
N ARG A 34 8.29 3.88 6.53
CA ARG A 34 8.04 3.77 5.12
C ARG A 34 6.91 2.81 4.87
N GLY A 35 6.53 2.64 3.64
CA GLY A 35 5.44 1.74 3.29
C GLY A 35 4.10 2.43 3.37
N PRO A 36 3.04 1.70 3.13
CA PRO A 36 1.70 2.29 3.15
C PRO A 36 1.31 2.70 4.56
N ARG A 37 0.45 3.68 4.66
CA ARG A 37 -0.08 4.07 5.94
C ARG A 37 -0.82 2.90 6.57
N TYR A 38 -0.74 2.76 7.86
CA TYR A 38 -1.44 1.69 8.55
C TYR A 38 -2.15 2.24 9.77
N ARG A 39 -3.03 1.47 10.34
CA ARG A 39 -3.77 1.85 11.51
C ARG A 39 -3.65 0.77 12.56
N LYS A 40 -3.69 1.18 13.79
CA LYS A 40 -3.72 0.22 14.86
C LYS A 40 -5.15 0.04 15.28
N VAL A 41 -5.64 -1.17 15.17
CA VAL A 41 -6.98 -1.48 15.64
C VAL A 41 -6.77 -2.32 16.90
N GLY A 42 -6.80 -1.67 18.04
CA GLY A 42 -6.35 -2.30 19.28
C GLY A 42 -4.86 -2.51 19.16
N GLN A 43 -4.41 -3.75 19.27
CA GLN A 43 -3.00 -4.04 19.13
C GLN A 43 -2.68 -4.54 17.72
N LEU A 44 -3.65 -4.60 16.85
CA LEU A 44 -3.44 -5.20 15.54
C LEU A 44 -3.16 -4.13 14.49
N VAL A 45 -2.28 -4.44 13.56
CA VAL A 45 -1.97 -3.52 12.47
C VAL A 45 -2.87 -3.87 11.30
N ARG A 46 -3.48 -2.87 10.74
CA ARG A 46 -4.37 -3.07 9.58
C ARG A 46 -4.10 -1.99 8.54
N TYR A 47 -4.33 -2.34 7.29
CA TYR A 47 -4.09 -1.43 6.18
C TYR A 47 -5.40 -1.20 5.44
N ALA A 48 -5.76 0.04 5.22
CA ALA A 48 -6.96 0.35 4.46
C ALA A 48 -6.63 0.28 2.98
N PRO A 49 -7.46 -0.35 2.17
CA PRO A 49 -7.16 -0.44 0.75
C PRO A 49 -6.94 0.91 0.07
N SER A 50 -7.67 1.93 0.48
CA SER A 50 -7.47 3.24 -0.13
C SER A 50 -6.09 3.80 0.18
N ASP A 51 -5.59 3.57 1.39
CA ASP A 51 -4.25 4.01 1.75
C ASP A 51 -3.20 3.24 0.96
N VAL A 52 -3.45 1.96 0.73
CA VAL A 52 -2.53 1.13 -0.02
C VAL A 52 -2.47 1.60 -1.48
N HIS A 53 -3.63 1.88 -2.07
CA HIS A 53 -3.69 2.36 -3.43
C HIS A 53 -2.96 3.69 -3.57
N GLU A 54 -3.18 4.58 -2.62
CA GLU A 54 -2.53 5.88 -2.69
C GLU A 54 -1.03 5.74 -2.59
N TRP A 55 -0.56 4.88 -1.70
CA TRP A 55 0.88 4.67 -1.56
C TRP A 55 1.47 4.10 -2.84
N LEU A 56 0.78 3.13 -3.45
CA LEU A 56 1.27 2.54 -4.69
C LEU A 56 1.33 3.57 -5.80
N ASN A 57 0.36 4.44 -5.87
CA ASN A 57 0.33 5.45 -6.92
C ASN A 57 1.48 6.45 -6.80
N ARG A 58 2.07 6.56 -5.63
CA ARG A 58 3.19 7.46 -5.46
C ARG A 58 4.53 6.76 -5.58
N ARG A 59 4.54 5.45 -5.87
CA ARG A 59 5.81 4.74 -5.98
C ARG A 59 6.43 5.06 -7.32
N PRO A 60 7.74 5.09 -7.38
CA PRO A 60 8.42 5.29 -8.66
C PRO A 60 8.08 4.14 -9.59
N THR A 61 8.00 4.43 -10.86
CA THR A 61 7.78 3.39 -11.83
C THR A 61 9.00 3.28 -12.70
N GLY A 62 9.22 2.12 -13.24
CA GLY A 62 10.33 1.90 -14.13
C GLY A 62 9.83 1.19 -15.36
N GLY A 63 10.73 0.85 -16.21
CA GLY A 63 10.35 0.13 -17.41
C GLY A 63 9.80 1.08 -18.45
N GLU A 64 9.21 0.48 -19.47
CA GLU A 64 8.71 1.26 -20.54
C GLU A 64 7.43 1.95 -20.17
N VAL A 65 7.34 3.22 -20.47
CA VAL A 65 6.18 3.97 -20.18
C VAL A 65 5.47 4.23 -21.39
N VAL A 66 4.29 3.85 -21.55
CA VAL A 66 3.65 4.07 -22.67
C VAL A 66 3.02 5.25 -22.64
N ALA A 67 3.02 5.97 -22.02
CA ALA A 67 2.36 7.01 -21.95
C ALA A 67 2.09 7.72 -22.81
N GLU A 68 1.32 8.22 -22.71
CA GLU A 68 1.00 8.98 -23.51
C GLU A 68 1.99 9.80 -23.59
N ALA A 69 2.62 9.90 -22.90
CA ALA A 69 3.59 10.73 -23.00
C ALA A 69 4.44 10.26 -23.88
N GLY A 70 4.30 9.32 -24.30
CA GLY A 70 5.01 8.88 -25.23
C GLY A 70 6.33 8.90 -24.88
N VAL A 71 6.78 8.68 -24.17
CA VAL A 71 7.94 8.76 -23.96
C VAL A 71 8.54 7.72 -23.87
N ALA A 72 9.14 7.36 -24.05
CA ALA A 72 9.66 6.31 -24.08
C ALA A 72 10.86 6.31 -23.70
N ARG A 73 11.51 6.00 -23.58
CA ARG A 73 12.51 5.87 -23.38
C ARG A 73 13.16 5.66 -23.65
#